data_6d6163e4b42ec98efe3656a1d4551908
#
_entry.id   6d6163e4b42ec98efe3656a1d4551908
#
_cell.length_a   1.000
_cell.length_b   1.000
_cell.length_c   1.000
_cell.angle_alpha   90.00
_cell.angle_beta   90.00
_cell.angle_gamma   90.00
#
_symmetry.space_group_name_H-M   'P 1'
#
loop_
_entity.id
_entity.type
_entity.pdbx_description
1 polymer ?
#
loop_
_entity_poly.entity_id
_entity_poly.type
_entity_poly.pdbx_seq_one_letter_code
_entity_poly.pdbx_strand_id
1 'polypeptide(L)'
;MECLECGERVPLPSRGRTGKFCSGRCRQSAYRRRQREKARGGVPSWLRDGVRWTRAAGKRPVMVDGRATWTRYEDVQDGAGDGFGVMLGGGLACIDLDNCFVDGELSPFAQRIVEMNAGAYVEVSVSGNGLHIFGEFSEVSGVKRDGFEFYSR
;
A
#
# COMPACT_ATOMS: atom_id res chain seq x y z
N MET A 1 -3.56 17.49 -26.16
CA MET A 1 -3.71 17.47 -24.69
C MET A 1 -2.50 16.75 -24.11
N GLU A 2 -1.95 17.24 -23.02
CA GLU A 2 -0.81 16.64 -22.34
C GLU A 2 -1.26 15.65 -21.26
N CYS A 3 -0.46 14.64 -21.04
CA CYS A 3 -0.68 13.61 -20.02
C CYS A 3 -0.54 14.24 -18.63
N LEU A 4 -1.54 14.04 -17.77
CA LEU A 4 -1.54 14.58 -16.41
C LEU A 4 -0.47 13.97 -15.48
N GLU A 5 0.25 12.95 -15.93
CA GLU A 5 1.28 12.27 -15.12
C GLU A 5 2.70 12.59 -15.60
N CYS A 6 2.97 12.57 -16.91
CA CYS A 6 4.32 12.75 -17.44
C CYS A 6 4.48 13.96 -18.35
N GLY A 7 3.42 14.72 -18.64
CA GLY A 7 3.45 15.88 -19.54
C GLY A 7 3.50 15.54 -21.03
N GLU A 8 3.72 14.27 -21.40
CA GLU A 8 3.78 13.90 -22.81
C GLU A 8 2.42 13.98 -23.50
N ARG A 9 2.46 14.05 -24.82
CA ARG A 9 1.25 14.16 -25.64
C ARG A 9 0.40 12.89 -25.52
N VAL A 10 -0.89 13.08 -25.18
CA VAL A 10 -1.86 11.99 -25.14
C VAL A 10 -2.25 11.60 -26.57
N PRO A 11 -2.14 10.32 -26.98
CA PRO A 11 -2.60 9.86 -28.28
C PRO A 11 -4.09 10.13 -28.45
N LEU A 12 -4.46 10.62 -29.63
CA LEU A 12 -5.89 10.75 -29.98
C LEU A 12 -6.48 9.36 -30.25
N PRO A 13 -7.58 9.00 -29.59
CA PRO A 13 -8.22 7.75 -29.88
C PRO A 13 -8.87 7.77 -31.26
N SER A 14 -8.90 6.64 -31.93
CA SER A 14 -9.62 6.48 -33.23
C SER A 14 -11.13 6.66 -33.06
N ARG A 15 -11.67 6.42 -31.88
CA ARG A 15 -13.07 6.63 -31.48
C ARG A 15 -13.16 6.97 -29.99
N GLY A 16 -14.13 7.77 -29.62
CA GLY A 16 -14.41 8.11 -28.21
C GLY A 16 -13.68 9.37 -27.70
N ARG A 17 -13.70 9.57 -26.37
CA ARG A 17 -13.09 10.73 -25.70
C ARG A 17 -11.58 10.53 -25.55
N THR A 18 -10.82 11.62 -25.73
CA THR A 18 -9.39 11.62 -25.41
C THR A 18 -9.17 11.36 -23.93
N GLY A 19 -8.31 10.41 -23.60
CA GLY A 19 -7.97 10.07 -22.24
C GLY A 19 -7.14 11.18 -21.55
N LYS A 20 -7.04 11.11 -20.23
CA LYS A 20 -6.21 12.04 -19.42
C LYS A 20 -4.73 11.63 -19.36
N PHE A 21 -4.40 10.42 -19.81
CA PHE A 21 -3.07 9.81 -19.71
C PHE A 21 -2.62 9.26 -21.06
N CYS A 22 -1.32 9.37 -21.36
CA CYS A 22 -0.74 8.88 -22.61
C CYS A 22 -0.67 7.35 -22.70
N SER A 23 -0.72 6.67 -21.55
CA SER A 23 -0.59 5.21 -21.47
C SER A 23 -1.27 4.64 -20.23
N GLY A 24 -1.49 3.33 -20.21
CA GLY A 24 -1.93 2.58 -19.02
C GLY A 24 -0.96 2.74 -17.85
N ARG A 25 0.35 2.77 -18.14
CA ARG A 25 1.40 3.02 -17.13
C ARG A 25 1.22 4.37 -16.43
N CYS A 26 0.96 5.45 -17.15
CA CYS A 26 0.72 6.77 -16.57
C CYS A 26 -0.58 6.82 -15.77
N ARG A 27 -1.64 6.16 -16.23
CA ARG A 27 -2.90 6.02 -15.48
C ARG A 27 -2.67 5.32 -14.16
N GLN A 28 -1.93 4.21 -14.18
CA GLN A 28 -1.59 3.43 -13.00
C GLN A 28 -0.71 4.23 -12.04
N SER A 29 0.28 4.97 -12.54
CA SER A 29 1.14 5.85 -11.73
C SER A 29 0.32 6.92 -11.01
N ALA A 30 -0.58 7.59 -11.72
CA ALA A 30 -1.48 8.61 -11.14
C ALA A 30 -2.45 8.00 -10.10
N TYR A 31 -2.94 6.79 -10.35
CA TYR A 31 -3.78 6.08 -9.37
C TYR A 31 -2.99 5.79 -8.08
N ARG A 32 -1.79 5.23 -8.20
CA ARG A 32 -0.90 4.93 -7.07
C ARG A 32 -0.56 6.18 -6.26
N ARG A 33 -0.23 7.28 -6.95
CA ARG A 33 0.04 8.56 -6.28
C ARG A 33 -1.16 9.01 -5.46
N ARG A 34 -2.37 9.00 -6.03
CA ARG A 34 -3.60 9.37 -5.31
C ARG A 34 -3.89 8.46 -4.12
N GLN A 35 -3.63 7.16 -4.23
CA GLN A 35 -3.80 6.23 -3.11
C GLN A 35 -2.78 6.51 -2.00
N ARG A 36 -1.52 6.80 -2.36
CA ARG A 36 -0.49 7.22 -1.39
C ARG A 36 -0.83 8.56 -0.71
N GLU A 37 -1.37 9.51 -1.45
CA GLU A 37 -1.83 10.79 -0.91
C GLU A 37 -3.01 10.59 0.05
N LYS A 38 -3.94 9.72 -0.28
CA LYS A 38 -5.04 9.32 0.63
C LYS A 38 -4.52 8.61 1.88
N ALA A 39 -3.57 7.70 1.73
CA ALA A 39 -2.93 6.99 2.84
C ALA A 39 -2.14 7.95 3.75
N ARG A 40 -1.49 8.97 3.19
CA ARG A 40 -0.85 10.06 3.98
C ARG A 40 -1.84 10.87 4.80
N GLY A 41 -3.12 10.87 4.42
CA GLY A 41 -4.20 11.55 5.15
C GLY A 41 -4.57 10.93 6.49
N GLY A 42 -3.98 9.81 6.88
CA GLY A 42 -4.07 9.30 8.22
C GLY A 42 -4.12 7.80 8.36
N VAL A 43 -3.02 7.23 8.79
CA VAL A 43 -3.06 5.93 9.47
C VAL A 43 -4.06 6.07 10.61
N PRO A 44 -5.09 5.20 10.71
CA PRO A 44 -6.13 5.32 11.73
C PRO A 44 -5.55 5.15 13.14
N SER A 45 -6.19 5.75 14.13
CA SER A 45 -5.71 5.73 15.51
C SER A 45 -5.47 4.32 16.03
N TRP A 46 -6.39 3.39 15.78
CA TRP A 46 -6.25 2.00 16.20
C TRP A 46 -4.98 1.31 15.68
N LEU A 47 -4.48 1.71 14.49
CA LEU A 47 -3.24 1.18 13.92
C LEU A 47 -2.01 1.97 14.41
N ARG A 48 -2.14 3.27 14.68
CA ARG A 48 -1.05 4.11 15.24
C ARG A 48 -0.72 3.76 16.68
N ASP A 49 -1.73 3.38 17.44
CA ASP A 49 -1.57 3.12 18.86
C ASP A 49 -0.71 1.85 19.08
N GLY A 50 0.24 1.98 19.99
CA GLY A 50 1.14 0.90 20.36
C GLY A 50 2.59 1.08 19.91
N VAL A 51 3.47 0.35 20.56
CA VAL A 51 4.93 0.34 20.32
C VAL A 51 5.23 -0.75 19.28
N ARG A 52 4.88 -0.50 18.04
CA ARG A 52 5.00 -1.47 16.94
C ARG A 52 5.50 -0.90 15.62
N TRP A 53 5.96 0.35 15.62
CA TRP A 53 6.40 1.05 14.44
C TRP A 53 7.91 1.16 14.36
N THR A 54 8.46 1.13 13.16
CA THR A 54 9.87 1.36 12.88
C THR A 54 10.03 2.13 11.58
N ARG A 55 11.17 2.77 11.41
CA ARG A 55 11.58 3.27 10.10
C ARG A 55 11.95 2.08 9.20
N ALA A 56 11.68 2.20 7.91
CA ALA A 56 12.03 1.20 6.93
C ALA A 56 12.82 1.82 5.77
N ALA A 57 13.76 1.05 5.22
CA ALA A 57 14.45 1.32 3.98
C ALA A 57 14.04 0.23 2.97
N GLY A 58 13.22 0.61 2.00
CA GLY A 58 12.53 -0.35 1.14
C GLY A 58 11.63 -1.27 1.97
N LYS A 59 11.92 -2.58 1.92
CA LYS A 59 11.14 -3.61 2.66
C LYS A 59 11.78 -4.04 4.00
N ARG A 60 12.81 -3.36 4.47
CA ARG A 60 13.55 -3.78 5.67
C ARG A 60 13.52 -2.71 6.75
N PRO A 61 13.37 -3.10 8.03
CA PRO A 61 13.54 -2.17 9.14
C PRO A 61 14.92 -1.49 9.08
N VAL A 62 14.95 -0.20 9.39
CA VAL A 62 16.21 0.51 9.63
C VAL A 62 16.79 -0.02 10.94
N MET A 63 18.04 -0.48 10.89
CA MET A 63 18.72 -1.04 12.04
C MET A 63 19.44 0.06 12.82
N VAL A 64 19.28 0.06 14.14
CA VAL A 64 20.02 0.90 15.07
C VAL A 64 20.85 -0.05 15.94
N ASP A 65 22.17 0.12 15.96
CA ASP A 65 23.11 -0.77 16.67
C ASP A 65 22.89 -2.27 16.33
N GLY A 66 22.58 -2.56 15.06
CA GLY A 66 22.37 -3.92 14.57
C GLY A 66 21.02 -4.53 14.95
N ARG A 67 20.09 -3.76 15.49
CA ARG A 67 18.74 -4.23 15.88
C ARG A 67 17.64 -3.37 15.28
N ALA A 68 16.50 -3.99 14.95
CA ALA A 68 15.29 -3.25 14.65
C ALA A 68 14.71 -2.66 15.94
N THR A 69 14.45 -1.36 15.92
CA THR A 69 13.86 -0.66 17.07
C THR A 69 12.39 -0.43 16.79
N TRP A 70 11.54 -0.92 17.67
CA TRP A 70 10.09 -0.72 17.62
C TRP A 70 9.66 0.36 18.57
N THR A 71 8.91 1.34 18.09
CA THR A 71 8.51 2.52 18.83
C THR A 71 7.09 2.94 18.48
N ARG A 72 6.65 4.11 18.88
CA ARG A 72 5.34 4.68 18.56
C ARG A 72 5.34 5.28 17.17
N TYR A 73 4.16 5.41 16.56
CA TYR A 73 3.99 6.02 15.24
C TYR A 73 4.54 7.46 15.17
N GLU A 74 4.36 8.23 16.23
CA GLU A 74 4.83 9.63 16.31
C GLU A 74 6.36 9.71 16.23
N ASP A 75 7.07 8.74 16.77
CA ASP A 75 8.53 8.74 16.86
C ASP A 75 9.20 8.36 15.52
N VAL A 76 8.45 7.79 14.58
CA VAL A 76 8.98 7.36 13.27
C VAL A 76 8.66 8.32 12.13
N GLN A 77 8.10 9.51 12.41
CA GLN A 77 7.74 10.46 11.36
C GLN A 77 8.97 10.98 10.62
N ASP A 78 10.08 11.12 11.31
CA ASP A 78 11.35 11.58 10.79
C ASP A 78 12.44 10.52 11.01
N GLY A 79 13.54 10.61 10.27
CA GLY A 79 14.70 9.75 10.42
C GLY A 79 15.10 9.01 9.15
N ALA A 80 16.07 8.11 9.29
CA ALA A 80 16.60 7.32 8.18
C ALA A 80 15.55 6.42 7.52
N GLY A 81 15.76 6.13 6.23
CA GLY A 81 14.85 5.29 5.44
C GLY A 81 13.83 6.11 4.66
N ASP A 82 13.02 5.42 3.89
CA ASP A 82 12.05 5.99 2.94
C ASP A 82 10.60 5.59 3.22
N GLY A 83 10.38 4.83 4.32
CA GLY A 83 9.07 4.32 4.70
C GLY A 83 8.96 3.91 6.15
N PHE A 84 7.87 3.23 6.45
CA PHE A 84 7.55 2.70 7.77
C PHE A 84 7.38 1.19 7.71
N GLY A 85 7.73 0.52 8.80
CA GLY A 85 7.36 -0.86 9.08
C GLY A 85 6.45 -0.93 10.29
N VAL A 86 5.53 -1.86 10.30
CA VAL A 86 4.66 -2.16 11.43
C VAL A 86 4.79 -3.63 11.81
N MET A 87 4.95 -3.90 13.10
CA MET A 87 5.02 -5.26 13.62
C MET A 87 3.60 -5.82 13.75
N LEU A 88 3.37 -6.95 13.09
CA LEU A 88 2.11 -7.69 13.18
C LEU A 88 2.04 -8.50 14.48
N GLY A 89 0.87 -9.05 14.77
CA GLY A 89 0.60 -9.80 15.98
C GLY A 89 -0.17 -8.99 17.03
N GLY A 90 -0.56 -9.64 18.12
CA GLY A 90 -1.38 -9.02 19.15
C GLY A 90 -2.74 -8.54 18.64
N GLY A 91 -3.35 -9.28 17.72
CA GLY A 91 -4.60 -8.96 17.07
C GLY A 91 -4.46 -8.16 15.75
N LEU A 92 -3.29 -7.64 15.41
CA LEU A 92 -3.05 -6.96 14.14
C LEU A 92 -2.60 -7.96 13.08
N ALA A 93 -3.29 -7.96 11.94
CA ALA A 93 -2.95 -8.75 10.77
C ALA A 93 -2.88 -7.90 9.51
N CYS A 94 -2.25 -8.45 8.49
CA CYS A 94 -2.12 -7.86 7.17
C CYS A 94 -2.45 -8.88 6.08
N ILE A 95 -3.29 -8.50 5.12
CA ILE A 95 -3.40 -9.16 3.83
C ILE A 95 -2.49 -8.40 2.87
N ASP A 96 -1.60 -9.09 2.21
CA ASP A 96 -0.74 -8.57 1.15
C ASP A 96 -1.23 -9.13 -0.20
N LEU A 97 -1.64 -8.24 -1.09
CA LEU A 97 -2.08 -8.58 -2.43
C LEU A 97 -1.04 -8.12 -3.44
N ASP A 98 -0.33 -9.06 -4.03
CA ASP A 98 0.65 -8.80 -5.07
C ASP A 98 0.02 -8.66 -6.45
N ASN A 99 0.60 -7.77 -7.28
CA ASN A 99 0.23 -7.58 -8.70
C ASN A 99 -1.29 -7.44 -8.92
N CYS A 100 -1.97 -6.78 -8.01
CA CYS A 100 -3.43 -6.73 -7.98
C CYS A 100 -4.05 -5.62 -8.83
N PHE A 101 -3.26 -4.90 -9.63
CA PHE A 101 -3.74 -3.89 -10.56
C PHE A 101 -3.66 -4.36 -12.00
N VAL A 102 -4.78 -4.21 -12.74
CA VAL A 102 -4.90 -4.43 -14.19
C VAL A 102 -5.30 -3.11 -14.82
N ASP A 103 -4.54 -2.64 -15.79
CA ASP A 103 -4.75 -1.35 -16.47
C ASP A 103 -4.96 -0.14 -15.53
N GLY A 104 -4.39 -0.21 -14.33
CA GLY A 104 -4.47 0.84 -13.31
C GLY A 104 -5.70 0.78 -12.42
N GLU A 105 -6.55 -0.20 -12.60
CA GLU A 105 -7.70 -0.51 -11.75
C GLU A 105 -7.41 -1.76 -10.90
N LEU A 106 -8.09 -1.92 -9.78
CA LEU A 106 -8.00 -3.16 -9.01
C LEU A 106 -8.57 -4.32 -9.84
N SER A 107 -7.89 -5.45 -9.80
CA SER A 107 -8.44 -6.68 -10.35
C SER A 107 -9.76 -7.03 -9.63
N PRO A 108 -10.68 -7.76 -10.28
CA PRO A 108 -11.95 -8.17 -9.65
C PRO A 108 -11.73 -8.95 -8.35
N PHE A 109 -10.65 -9.72 -8.27
CA PHE A 109 -10.27 -10.44 -7.06
C PHE A 109 -9.88 -9.47 -5.93
N ALA A 110 -8.97 -8.52 -6.20
CA ALA A 110 -8.52 -7.54 -5.21
C ALA A 110 -9.66 -6.64 -4.74
N GLN A 111 -10.53 -6.20 -5.66
CA GLN A 111 -11.70 -5.41 -5.32
C GLN A 111 -12.60 -6.16 -4.34
N ARG A 112 -12.87 -7.45 -4.57
CA ARG A 112 -13.68 -8.28 -3.68
C ARG A 112 -13.04 -8.43 -2.30
N ILE A 113 -11.71 -8.61 -2.22
CA ILE A 113 -11.02 -8.68 -0.93
C ILE A 113 -11.14 -7.37 -0.17
N VAL A 114 -10.98 -6.22 -0.83
CA VAL A 114 -11.17 -4.90 -0.20
C VAL A 114 -12.60 -4.72 0.30
N GLU A 115 -13.59 -5.09 -0.50
CA GLU A 115 -15.01 -5.01 -0.13
C GLU A 115 -15.36 -5.89 1.08
N MET A 116 -14.79 -7.12 1.13
CA MET A 116 -14.99 -8.03 2.27
C MET A 116 -14.32 -7.54 3.57
N ASN A 117 -13.36 -6.62 3.46
CA ASN A 117 -12.64 -6.03 4.59
C ASN A 117 -12.99 -4.54 4.76
N ALA A 118 -14.27 -4.20 4.58
CA ALA A 118 -14.75 -2.84 4.78
C ALA A 118 -14.45 -2.35 6.21
N GLY A 119 -13.77 -1.20 6.31
CA GLY A 119 -13.28 -0.66 7.58
C GLY A 119 -11.84 -0.98 7.91
N ALA A 120 -11.20 -1.91 7.20
CA ALA A 120 -9.76 -2.11 7.28
C ALA A 120 -8.98 -0.91 6.71
N TYR A 121 -7.78 -0.71 7.19
CA TYR A 121 -6.87 0.27 6.60
C TYR A 121 -6.18 -0.32 5.37
N VAL A 122 -6.35 0.33 4.23
CA VAL A 122 -5.82 -0.14 2.95
C VAL A 122 -4.81 0.85 2.41
N GLU A 123 -3.61 0.38 2.12
CA GLU A 123 -2.57 1.15 1.45
C GLU A 123 -2.02 0.45 0.21
N VAL A 124 -1.46 1.23 -0.70
CA VAL A 124 -0.72 0.68 -1.84
C VAL A 124 0.67 0.28 -1.37
N SER A 125 1.07 -0.94 -1.69
CA SER A 125 2.40 -1.46 -1.35
C SER A 125 3.53 -0.58 -1.91
N VAL A 126 4.72 -0.68 -1.32
CA VAL A 126 5.90 0.11 -1.73
C VAL A 126 6.22 -0.06 -3.22
N SER A 127 6.05 -1.26 -3.77
CA SER A 127 6.24 -1.52 -5.21
C SER A 127 5.23 -0.77 -6.08
N GLY A 128 4.10 -0.38 -5.50
CA GLY A 128 2.98 0.27 -6.18
C GLY A 128 2.14 -0.67 -7.04
N ASN A 129 2.38 -1.99 -7.00
CA ASN A 129 1.64 -3.00 -7.76
C ASN A 129 0.69 -3.82 -6.90
N GLY A 130 0.77 -3.69 -5.58
CA GLY A 130 0.00 -4.45 -4.63
C GLY A 130 -0.72 -3.58 -3.62
N LEU A 131 -1.46 -4.23 -2.73
CA LEU A 131 -2.14 -3.61 -1.59
C LEU A 131 -1.75 -4.32 -0.30
N HIS A 132 -1.58 -3.53 0.76
CA HIS A 132 -1.61 -4.02 2.12
C HIS A 132 -2.95 -3.64 2.76
N ILE A 133 -3.61 -4.61 3.37
CA ILE A 133 -4.90 -4.43 4.05
C ILE A 133 -4.70 -4.82 5.50
N PHE A 134 -4.67 -3.83 6.40
CA PHE A 134 -4.48 -4.04 7.84
C PHE A 134 -5.81 -4.06 8.55
N GLY A 135 -5.96 -5.02 9.45
CA GLY A 135 -7.17 -5.16 10.25
C GLY A 135 -6.94 -5.99 11.52
N GLU A 136 -7.97 -6.07 12.35
CA GLU A 136 -7.96 -6.94 13.52
C GLU A 136 -8.32 -8.38 13.10
N PHE A 137 -7.50 -9.32 13.53
CA PHE A 137 -7.71 -10.73 13.27
C PHE A 137 -7.05 -11.61 14.33
N SER A 138 -7.65 -12.76 14.60
CA SER A 138 -7.03 -13.75 15.48
C SER A 138 -5.74 -14.28 14.88
N GLU A 139 -4.72 -14.49 15.71
CA GLU A 139 -3.46 -15.04 15.25
C GLU A 139 -3.65 -16.47 14.72
N VAL A 140 -3.25 -16.67 13.48
CA VAL A 140 -3.26 -17.97 12.81
C VAL A 140 -1.96 -18.15 12.03
N SER A 141 -1.72 -19.37 11.57
CA SER A 141 -0.59 -19.60 10.64
C SER A 141 -0.75 -18.78 9.38
N GLY A 142 0.35 -18.16 8.94
CA GLY A 142 0.36 -17.40 7.72
C GLY A 142 -0.09 -18.23 6.51
N VAL A 143 -0.78 -17.60 5.59
CA VAL A 143 -1.21 -18.21 4.32
C VAL A 143 -0.45 -17.52 3.20
N LYS A 144 0.08 -18.31 2.28
CA LYS A 144 0.73 -17.80 1.07
C LYS A 144 0.19 -18.57 -0.13
N ARG A 145 -0.38 -17.82 -1.06
CA ARG A 145 -0.87 -18.31 -2.36
C ARG A 145 -0.48 -17.31 -3.44
N ASP A 146 -0.63 -17.69 -4.68
CA ASP A 146 -0.30 -16.83 -5.81
C ASP A 146 -1.06 -15.48 -5.72
N GLY A 147 -0.31 -14.41 -5.57
CA GLY A 147 -0.85 -13.05 -5.46
C GLY A 147 -1.60 -12.71 -4.16
N PHE A 148 -1.68 -13.63 -3.19
CA PHE A 148 -2.34 -13.43 -1.90
C PHE A 148 -1.49 -13.98 -0.76
N GLU A 149 -1.13 -13.13 0.17
CA GLU A 149 -0.46 -13.52 1.41
C GLU A 149 -1.21 -12.96 2.62
N PHE A 150 -1.27 -13.74 3.68
CA PHE A 150 -1.88 -13.32 4.95
C PHE A 150 -0.89 -13.52 6.08
N TYR A 151 -0.72 -12.49 6.88
CA TYR A 151 0.19 -12.46 8.01
C TYR A 151 -0.54 -11.94 9.24
N SER A 152 -0.41 -12.61 10.39
CA SER A 152 -0.97 -12.21 11.68
C SER A 152 0.02 -12.30 12.83
N ARG A 153 1.30 -12.55 12.52
CA ARG A 153 2.42 -12.60 13.46
C ARG A 153 3.76 -12.52 12.73
#